data_10725b1addf4c73128e89ae582bf3a55
#
_entry.id   10725b1addf4c73128e89ae582bf3a55
#
_cell.length_a   1.000
_cell.length_b   1.000
_cell.length_c   1.000
_cell.angle_alpha   90.00
_cell.angle_beta   90.00
_cell.angle_gamma   90.00
#
_symmetry.space_group_name_H-M   'P 1'
#
loop_
_entity.id
_entity.type
_entity.pdbx_description
1 polymer ?
#
loop_
_entity_poly.entity_id
_entity_poly.type
_entity_poly.pdbx_seq_one_letter_code
_entity_poly.pdbx_strand_id
1 'polypeptide(L)'
;MGKTKLSQEKSEEINRRSFLGMVAMTAAAAQLGVSGSLDARVGGGNTSATSTSTPSKNTSFGPLKQIDAGVLNVGYAEAGPVSGPAAILLHGWPYDIHSFVDVAHVLASAGYHVIVPYLRGYGTTRFLSSEAVRTGQPSAVAVDTVALMDALKIQKAIIAGFDWGARTADIMAVLWPERCKGIVSVSGYLIGSQESGKLPLPPKAELQWWYQYYFATERGRAGYEKYRHDFSKLIWQLASPKWNFDDATFDRSAASFDNPDHVAIAIHNYRWRLGLAEGEPKYDDLEKRLAEAPVITVPTITMEGDANGAPHPDPSAYAKKFTGKYAHRNITGGVGHNLPQEAPEAFAKAVVDVDAFDRP
;
A
#
# COMPACT_ATOMS: atom_id res chain seq x y z
N MET A 1 6.37 43.59 -23.04
CA MET A 1 7.42 42.67 -22.55
C MET A 1 7.43 42.42 -21.02
N GLY A 2 6.66 43.17 -20.20
CA GLY A 2 6.68 43.04 -18.74
C GLY A 2 5.69 42.00 -18.13
N LYS A 3 4.62 41.66 -18.80
CA LYS A 3 3.59 40.75 -18.23
C LYS A 3 3.91 39.26 -18.31
N THR A 4 4.76 38.84 -19.24
CA THR A 4 5.14 37.42 -19.41
C THR A 4 6.18 36.96 -18.40
N LYS A 5 7.07 37.86 -17.95
CA LYS A 5 8.07 37.55 -16.92
C LYS A 5 7.46 37.35 -15.53
N LEU A 6 6.49 38.20 -15.15
CA LEU A 6 5.84 38.08 -13.83
C LEU A 6 4.98 36.83 -13.68
N SER A 7 4.40 36.31 -14.78
CA SER A 7 3.64 35.06 -14.75
C SER A 7 4.52 33.82 -14.65
N GLN A 8 5.71 33.86 -15.27
CA GLN A 8 6.70 32.77 -15.12
C GLN A 8 7.31 32.73 -13.74
N GLU A 9 7.71 33.87 -13.16
CA GLU A 9 8.24 33.92 -11.80
C GLU A 9 7.22 33.48 -10.74
N LYS A 10 5.95 33.86 -10.86
CA LYS A 10 4.88 33.36 -9.97
C LYS A 10 4.61 31.87 -10.15
N SER A 11 4.68 31.35 -11.37
CA SER A 11 4.53 29.92 -11.64
C SER A 11 5.69 29.10 -11.06
N GLU A 12 6.90 29.61 -11.16
CA GLU A 12 8.09 28.98 -10.54
C GLU A 12 8.07 29.05 -9.01
N GLU A 13 7.56 30.13 -8.43
CA GLU A 13 7.46 30.28 -6.96
C GLU A 13 6.36 29.41 -6.36
N ILE A 14 5.24 29.22 -7.06
CA ILE A 14 4.17 28.28 -6.67
C ILE A 14 4.69 26.84 -6.78
N ASN A 15 5.43 26.49 -7.82
CA ASN A 15 6.05 25.18 -7.97
C ASN A 15 7.08 24.90 -6.89
N ARG A 16 7.90 25.89 -6.49
CA ARG A 16 8.90 25.75 -5.42
C ARG A 16 8.25 25.56 -4.05
N ARG A 17 7.14 26.23 -3.74
CA ARG A 17 6.43 26.04 -2.46
C ARG A 17 5.70 24.70 -2.39
N SER A 18 5.11 24.25 -3.46
CA SER A 18 4.52 22.90 -3.55
C SER A 18 5.59 21.81 -3.52
N PHE A 19 6.75 22.05 -4.12
CA PHE A 19 7.92 21.20 -4.09
C PHE A 19 8.53 21.05 -2.70
N LEU A 20 8.72 22.13 -1.95
CA LEU A 20 9.24 22.09 -0.58
C LEU A 20 8.28 21.35 0.37
N GLY A 21 6.98 21.42 0.14
CA GLY A 21 5.98 20.63 0.88
C GLY A 21 6.05 19.13 0.58
N MET A 22 6.34 18.74 -0.67
CA MET A 22 6.45 17.34 -1.09
C MET A 22 7.82 16.72 -0.76
N VAL A 23 8.90 17.48 -0.88
CA VAL A 23 10.28 17.06 -0.50
C VAL A 23 10.37 16.88 1.02
N ALA A 24 9.65 17.68 1.83
CA ALA A 24 9.55 17.45 3.27
C ALA A 24 8.90 16.10 3.62
N MET A 25 7.98 15.59 2.79
CA MET A 25 7.38 14.26 3.00
C MET A 25 8.36 13.10 2.78
N THR A 26 9.39 13.28 1.94
CA THR A 26 10.38 12.23 1.64
C THR A 26 11.72 12.42 2.37
N ALA A 27 12.05 13.65 2.81
CA ALA A 27 13.33 13.95 3.45
C ALA A 27 13.35 13.70 4.98
N ALA A 28 12.19 13.62 5.65
CA ALA A 28 12.14 13.39 7.09
C ALA A 28 12.64 12.00 7.55
N ALA A 29 12.78 11.05 6.64
CA ALA A 29 13.31 9.72 6.94
C ALA A 29 14.86 9.67 7.15
N ALA A 30 15.58 10.78 6.95
CA ALA A 30 17.05 10.78 6.93
C ALA A 30 17.73 11.36 8.18
N GLN A 31 16.99 11.79 9.21
CA GLN A 31 17.61 12.32 10.43
C GLN A 31 17.16 11.55 11.67
N LEU A 32 17.86 10.50 11.99
CA LEU A 32 17.89 9.95 13.35
C LEU A 32 19.27 9.40 13.69
N GLY A 33 19.95 10.13 14.49
CA GLY A 33 21.02 9.73 15.36
C GLY A 33 21.46 10.92 16.17
N VAL A 34 20.85 11.17 17.32
CA VAL A 34 21.46 11.54 18.59
C VAL A 34 20.33 11.87 19.59
N SER A 35 20.40 11.24 20.74
CA SER A 35 19.59 11.35 21.93
C SER A 35 19.54 12.76 22.53
N GLY A 36 18.36 13.12 23.07
CA GLY A 36 18.19 14.28 23.93
C GLY A 36 16.74 14.40 24.36
N SER A 37 16.44 13.99 25.58
CA SER A 37 15.15 14.11 26.26
C SER A 37 14.75 15.57 26.48
N LEU A 38 13.52 15.94 26.14
CA LEU A 38 12.78 17.02 26.77
C LEU A 38 11.28 16.73 26.73
N ASP A 39 10.69 16.65 27.91
CA ASP A 39 9.26 16.52 28.17
C ASP A 39 8.44 17.68 27.61
N ALA A 40 7.41 17.38 26.84
CA ALA A 40 6.24 18.25 26.72
C ALA A 40 4.98 17.39 26.60
N ARG A 41 4.19 17.38 27.68
CA ARG A 41 2.87 16.76 27.77
C ARG A 41 1.88 17.48 26.85
N VAL A 42 1.37 16.79 25.86
CA VAL A 42 0.05 17.05 25.29
C VAL A 42 -0.68 15.71 25.27
N GLY A 43 -1.85 15.67 25.91
CA GLY A 43 -2.60 14.45 26.13
C GLY A 43 -3.23 13.92 24.84
N GLY A 44 -2.76 12.76 24.44
CA GLY A 44 -3.36 11.87 23.46
C GLY A 44 -2.92 10.46 23.84
N GLY A 45 -3.86 9.59 24.17
CA GLY A 45 -3.59 8.25 24.68
C GLY A 45 -2.73 7.40 23.73
N ASN A 46 -1.47 7.30 24.06
CA ASN A 46 -0.53 6.38 23.42
C ASN A 46 -0.70 5.00 24.07
N THR A 47 -1.45 4.10 23.47
CA THR A 47 -1.42 2.70 23.85
C THR A 47 -0.28 2.03 23.11
N SER A 48 0.89 1.94 23.75
CA SER A 48 1.99 1.05 23.32
C SER A 48 1.56 -0.39 23.53
N ALA A 49 1.10 -1.06 22.50
CA ALA A 49 0.89 -2.50 22.52
C ALA A 49 2.24 -3.17 22.22
N THR A 50 2.81 -3.85 23.20
CA THR A 50 4.00 -4.70 23.04
C THR A 50 3.55 -5.98 22.33
N SER A 51 3.84 -6.11 21.04
CA SER A 51 3.61 -7.35 20.29
C SER A 51 4.88 -8.19 20.34
N THR A 52 4.81 -9.32 21.05
CA THR A 52 5.77 -10.41 20.82
C THR A 52 5.29 -11.12 19.57
N SER A 53 6.11 -11.19 18.52
CA SER A 53 5.81 -11.93 17.29
C SER A 53 5.54 -13.40 17.62
N THR A 54 4.26 -13.75 17.74
CA THR A 54 3.84 -15.15 17.87
C THR A 54 3.89 -15.74 16.45
N PRO A 55 4.46 -16.95 16.26
CA PRO A 55 4.41 -17.61 14.96
C PRO A 55 2.96 -17.72 14.46
N SER A 56 2.74 -17.45 13.17
CA SER A 56 1.43 -17.59 12.55
C SER A 56 0.82 -18.95 12.85
N LYS A 57 -0.37 -18.98 13.45
CA LYS A 57 -1.09 -20.22 13.76
C LYS A 57 -1.75 -20.83 12.54
N ASN A 58 -2.04 -20.01 11.53
CA ASN A 58 -2.73 -20.41 10.31
C ASN A 58 -1.79 -20.26 9.11
N THR A 59 -1.74 -21.27 8.27
CA THR A 59 -0.82 -21.31 7.13
C THR A 59 -1.54 -21.17 5.78
N SER A 60 -2.87 -21.23 5.77
CA SER A 60 -3.65 -21.20 4.53
C SER A 60 -5.07 -20.65 4.76
N PHE A 61 -5.64 -20.17 3.69
CA PHE A 61 -7.07 -19.93 3.57
C PHE A 61 -7.80 -21.24 3.25
N GLY A 62 -9.14 -21.22 3.32
CA GLY A 62 -9.99 -22.21 2.67
C GLY A 62 -9.84 -22.18 1.13
N PRO A 63 -10.71 -22.90 0.41
CA PRO A 63 -10.67 -22.90 -1.05
C PRO A 63 -10.76 -21.48 -1.62
N LEU A 64 -9.85 -21.15 -2.53
CA LEU A 64 -9.88 -19.86 -3.23
C LEU A 64 -11.05 -19.80 -4.21
N LYS A 65 -11.59 -18.62 -4.40
CA LYS A 65 -12.66 -18.31 -5.34
C LYS A 65 -12.14 -17.53 -6.53
N GLN A 66 -12.91 -17.52 -7.61
CA GLN A 66 -12.62 -16.75 -8.82
C GLN A 66 -13.90 -16.00 -9.23
N ILE A 67 -13.73 -14.75 -9.70
CA ILE A 67 -14.84 -13.94 -10.19
C ILE A 67 -14.35 -12.98 -11.28
N ASP A 68 -15.16 -12.82 -12.33
CA ASP A 68 -14.90 -11.81 -13.36
C ASP A 68 -15.25 -10.43 -12.80
N ALA A 69 -14.27 -9.53 -12.82
CA ALA A 69 -14.37 -8.18 -12.29
C ALA A 69 -13.59 -7.20 -13.18
N GLY A 70 -14.30 -6.35 -13.90
CA GLY A 70 -13.70 -5.42 -14.85
C GLY A 70 -12.91 -6.13 -15.95
N VAL A 71 -11.59 -5.91 -16.00
CA VAL A 71 -10.71 -6.53 -17.00
C VAL A 71 -10.05 -7.83 -16.51
N LEU A 72 -10.37 -8.25 -15.30
CA LEU A 72 -9.72 -9.38 -14.62
C LEU A 72 -10.73 -10.48 -14.26
N ASN A 73 -10.26 -11.72 -14.30
CA ASN A 73 -10.79 -12.81 -13.52
C ASN A 73 -9.97 -12.87 -12.22
N VAL A 74 -10.55 -12.40 -11.12
CA VAL A 74 -9.86 -12.18 -9.85
C VAL A 74 -9.93 -13.42 -8.98
N GLY A 75 -8.75 -13.93 -8.57
CA GLY A 75 -8.64 -14.95 -7.54
C GLY A 75 -8.65 -14.30 -6.16
N TYR A 76 -9.44 -14.83 -5.23
CA TYR A 76 -9.52 -14.27 -3.88
C TYR A 76 -9.83 -15.34 -2.82
N ALA A 77 -9.39 -15.05 -1.60
CA ALA A 77 -9.83 -15.75 -0.41
C ALA A 77 -11.00 -15.01 0.23
N GLU A 78 -11.92 -15.76 0.85
CA GLU A 78 -13.07 -15.22 1.55
C GLU A 78 -13.20 -15.90 2.92
N ALA A 79 -13.52 -15.11 3.94
CA ALA A 79 -13.71 -15.61 5.29
C ALA A 79 -14.85 -14.85 6.01
N GLY A 80 -15.45 -15.52 7.00
CA GLY A 80 -16.52 -14.94 7.83
C GLY A 80 -17.90 -14.91 7.17
N PRO A 81 -18.90 -14.34 7.86
CA PRO A 81 -20.29 -14.34 7.41
C PRO A 81 -20.49 -13.31 6.28
N VAL A 82 -21.08 -13.72 5.17
CA VAL A 82 -21.38 -12.85 4.00
C VAL A 82 -22.27 -11.66 4.38
N SER A 83 -23.09 -11.79 5.42
CA SER A 83 -23.94 -10.71 5.94
C SER A 83 -23.21 -9.72 6.86
N GLY A 84 -21.95 -9.99 7.22
CA GLY A 84 -21.15 -9.11 8.07
C GLY A 84 -20.68 -7.84 7.35
N PRO A 85 -20.18 -6.84 8.10
CA PRO A 85 -19.56 -5.68 7.49
C PRO A 85 -18.36 -6.13 6.65
N ALA A 86 -18.26 -5.60 5.41
CA ALA A 86 -17.23 -6.02 4.49
C ALA A 86 -15.87 -5.35 4.82
N ALA A 87 -14.81 -6.16 4.79
CA ALA A 87 -13.42 -5.72 4.88
C ALA A 87 -12.63 -6.31 3.70
N ILE A 88 -11.98 -5.46 2.92
CA ILE A 88 -11.12 -5.85 1.81
C ILE A 88 -9.67 -5.62 2.21
N LEU A 89 -8.86 -6.69 2.16
CA LEU A 89 -7.47 -6.69 2.61
C LEU A 89 -6.55 -6.78 1.39
N LEU A 90 -5.72 -5.76 1.19
CA LEU A 90 -4.93 -5.57 -0.02
C LEU A 90 -3.44 -5.70 0.27
N HIS A 91 -2.80 -6.68 -0.36
CA HIS A 91 -1.36 -6.88 -0.25
C HIS A 91 -0.56 -5.92 -1.14
N GLY A 92 0.76 -5.99 -1.03
CA GLY A 92 1.69 -5.21 -1.84
C GLY A 92 2.71 -6.07 -2.60
N TRP A 93 3.74 -5.42 -3.10
CA TRP A 93 4.86 -6.05 -3.79
C TRP A 93 6.08 -6.14 -2.84
N PRO A 94 6.81 -7.24 -2.82
CA PRO A 94 6.52 -8.54 -3.43
C PRO A 94 5.90 -9.50 -2.37
N TYR A 95 4.65 -9.29 -2.07
CA TYR A 95 3.86 -10.07 -1.11
C TYR A 95 2.60 -10.60 -1.80
N ASP A 96 1.75 -11.32 -1.04
CA ASP A 96 0.51 -11.83 -1.58
C ASP A 96 -0.57 -11.95 -0.48
N ILE A 97 -1.67 -12.65 -0.79
CA ILE A 97 -2.79 -12.83 0.13
C ILE A 97 -2.36 -13.47 1.47
N HIS A 98 -1.28 -14.28 1.50
CA HIS A 98 -0.84 -14.97 2.71
C HIS A 98 -0.37 -14.02 3.81
N SER A 99 -0.07 -12.76 3.49
CA SER A 99 0.16 -11.71 4.49
C SER A 99 -1.04 -11.49 5.43
N PHE A 100 -2.23 -11.93 5.04
CA PHE A 100 -3.48 -11.68 5.76
C PHE A 100 -4.16 -12.94 6.31
N VAL A 101 -3.54 -14.10 6.29
CA VAL A 101 -4.20 -15.35 6.75
C VAL A 101 -4.72 -15.21 8.19
N ASP A 102 -3.86 -14.79 9.12
CA ASP A 102 -4.26 -14.64 10.53
C ASP A 102 -5.20 -13.45 10.73
N VAL A 103 -4.97 -12.32 10.05
CA VAL A 103 -5.86 -11.15 10.09
C VAL A 103 -7.29 -11.54 9.65
N ALA A 104 -7.41 -12.30 8.58
CA ALA A 104 -8.71 -12.73 8.06
C ALA A 104 -9.46 -13.63 9.05
N HIS A 105 -8.76 -14.53 9.73
CA HIS A 105 -9.37 -15.39 10.76
C HIS A 105 -9.84 -14.58 11.97
N VAL A 106 -9.03 -13.60 12.43
CA VAL A 106 -9.41 -12.71 13.53
C VAL A 106 -10.64 -11.88 13.18
N LEU A 107 -10.67 -11.27 12.00
CA LEU A 107 -11.80 -10.46 11.54
C LEU A 107 -13.05 -11.29 11.29
N ALA A 108 -12.92 -12.48 10.69
CA ALA A 108 -14.04 -13.40 10.49
C ALA A 108 -14.68 -13.83 11.84
N SER A 109 -13.83 -14.10 12.85
CA SER A 109 -14.29 -14.41 14.20
C SER A 109 -14.98 -13.22 14.88
N ALA A 110 -14.62 -12.00 14.49
CA ALA A 110 -15.29 -10.76 14.93
C ALA A 110 -16.55 -10.43 14.10
N GLY A 111 -16.96 -11.31 13.18
CA GLY A 111 -18.18 -11.17 12.41
C GLY A 111 -18.06 -10.37 11.11
N TYR A 112 -16.86 -10.07 10.64
CA TYR A 112 -16.64 -9.39 9.36
C TYR A 112 -16.71 -10.35 8.18
N HIS A 113 -17.22 -9.86 7.06
CA HIS A 113 -17.10 -10.49 5.75
C HIS A 113 -15.77 -10.04 5.13
N VAL A 114 -14.79 -10.93 5.12
CA VAL A 114 -13.41 -10.61 4.72
C VAL A 114 -13.12 -11.11 3.32
N ILE A 115 -12.62 -10.22 2.46
CA ILE A 115 -12.21 -10.51 1.09
C ILE A 115 -10.71 -10.18 0.95
N VAL A 116 -9.93 -11.14 0.49
CA VAL A 116 -8.48 -10.99 0.29
C VAL A 116 -8.13 -11.35 -1.16
N PRO A 117 -8.15 -10.38 -2.09
CA PRO A 117 -7.88 -10.66 -3.50
C PRO A 117 -6.38 -10.75 -3.79
N TYR A 118 -6.01 -11.60 -4.73
CA TYR A 118 -4.76 -11.43 -5.46
C TYR A 118 -4.89 -10.21 -6.37
N LEU A 119 -3.98 -9.26 -6.22
CA LEU A 119 -3.89 -8.11 -7.12
C LEU A 119 -3.53 -8.56 -8.54
N ARG A 120 -3.69 -7.65 -9.54
CA ARG A 120 -3.26 -7.92 -10.91
C ARG A 120 -1.80 -8.39 -10.96
N GLY A 121 -1.53 -9.45 -11.71
CA GLY A 121 -0.19 -10.04 -11.82
C GLY A 121 0.21 -10.95 -10.64
N TYR A 122 -0.73 -11.39 -9.81
CA TYR A 122 -0.46 -12.29 -8.70
C TYR A 122 -1.36 -13.53 -8.68
N GLY A 123 -0.82 -14.61 -8.13
CA GLY A 123 -1.55 -15.84 -7.83
C GLY A 123 -2.40 -16.32 -9.01
N THR A 124 -3.67 -16.53 -8.76
CA THR A 124 -4.63 -17.02 -9.76
C THR A 124 -5.38 -15.92 -10.52
N THR A 125 -5.15 -14.64 -10.21
CA THR A 125 -5.75 -13.53 -10.97
C THR A 125 -5.22 -13.50 -12.39
N ARG A 126 -6.09 -13.35 -13.39
CA ARG A 126 -5.77 -13.35 -14.82
C ARG A 126 -6.51 -12.22 -15.52
N PHE A 127 -5.89 -11.67 -16.57
CA PHE A 127 -6.62 -10.81 -17.49
C PHE A 127 -7.61 -11.61 -18.32
N LEU A 128 -8.82 -11.07 -18.51
CA LEU A 128 -9.88 -11.68 -19.33
C LEU A 128 -9.55 -11.66 -20.83
N SER A 129 -8.67 -10.76 -21.25
CA SER A 129 -8.23 -10.62 -22.63
C SER A 129 -6.71 -10.58 -22.73
N SER A 130 -6.17 -11.26 -23.76
CA SER A 130 -4.75 -11.16 -24.14
C SER A 130 -4.36 -9.74 -24.56
N GLU A 131 -5.32 -8.99 -25.13
CA GLU A 131 -5.13 -7.62 -25.63
C GLU A 131 -5.12 -6.56 -24.51
N ALA A 132 -5.51 -6.92 -23.28
CA ALA A 132 -5.49 -5.98 -22.16
C ALA A 132 -4.05 -5.54 -21.85
N VAL A 133 -3.86 -4.24 -21.64
CA VAL A 133 -2.55 -3.67 -21.29
C VAL A 133 -2.14 -4.15 -19.89
N ARG A 134 -0.90 -4.66 -19.76
CA ARG A 134 -0.34 -5.10 -18.48
C ARG A 134 0.20 -3.89 -17.71
N THR A 135 -0.67 -2.92 -17.48
CA THR A 135 -0.33 -1.74 -16.68
C THR A 135 -0.32 -2.07 -15.19
N GLY A 136 0.70 -1.58 -14.48
CA GLY A 136 0.79 -1.61 -13.01
C GLY A 136 0.59 -0.23 -12.38
N GLN A 137 0.02 0.76 -13.12
CA GLN A 137 -0.20 2.09 -12.56
C GLN A 137 -1.17 2.06 -11.38
N PRO A 138 -0.97 2.91 -10.36
CA PRO A 138 -1.70 2.81 -9.09
C PRO A 138 -3.22 2.94 -9.22
N SER A 139 -3.72 3.85 -10.06
CA SER A 139 -5.16 4.01 -10.30
C SER A 139 -5.80 2.76 -10.90
N ALA A 140 -5.07 2.02 -11.73
CA ALA A 140 -5.58 0.79 -12.34
C ALA A 140 -5.83 -0.30 -11.29
N VAL A 141 -4.96 -0.42 -10.27
CA VAL A 141 -5.15 -1.37 -9.15
C VAL A 141 -6.36 -0.97 -8.30
N ALA A 142 -6.57 0.33 -8.10
CA ALA A 142 -7.75 0.81 -7.39
C ALA A 142 -9.05 0.56 -8.18
N VAL A 143 -9.04 0.76 -9.49
CA VAL A 143 -10.20 0.43 -10.38
C VAL A 143 -10.51 -1.06 -10.33
N ASP A 144 -9.51 -1.94 -10.31
CA ASP A 144 -9.75 -3.39 -10.15
C ASP A 144 -10.45 -3.71 -8.82
N THR A 145 -10.06 -3.03 -7.75
CA THR A 145 -10.68 -3.24 -6.44
C THR A 145 -12.14 -2.77 -6.43
N VAL A 146 -12.44 -1.64 -7.07
CA VAL A 146 -13.83 -1.17 -7.24
C VAL A 146 -14.63 -2.17 -8.09
N ALA A 147 -14.06 -2.64 -9.20
CA ALA A 147 -14.71 -3.65 -10.05
C ALA A 147 -14.97 -4.98 -9.31
N LEU A 148 -14.04 -5.41 -8.44
CA LEU A 148 -14.24 -6.56 -7.57
C LEU A 148 -15.40 -6.34 -6.59
N MET A 149 -15.47 -5.16 -5.97
CA MET A 149 -16.60 -4.80 -5.10
C MET A 149 -17.93 -4.87 -5.84
N ASP A 150 -17.97 -4.36 -7.09
CA ASP A 150 -19.19 -4.40 -7.92
C ASP A 150 -19.59 -5.83 -8.26
N ALA A 151 -18.63 -6.67 -8.67
CA ALA A 151 -18.87 -8.08 -8.98
C ALA A 151 -19.39 -8.87 -7.76
N LEU A 152 -18.87 -8.57 -6.56
CA LEU A 152 -19.28 -9.16 -5.30
C LEU A 152 -20.53 -8.48 -4.69
N LYS A 153 -21.08 -7.44 -5.33
CA LYS A 153 -22.22 -6.63 -4.85
C LYS A 153 -21.97 -5.97 -3.49
N ILE A 154 -20.71 -5.64 -3.21
CA ILE A 154 -20.28 -4.91 -2.01
C ILE A 154 -20.36 -3.41 -2.31
N GLN A 155 -21.34 -2.72 -1.73
CA GLN A 155 -21.53 -1.30 -1.96
C GLN A 155 -20.49 -0.46 -1.22
N LYS A 156 -20.14 -0.84 0.00
CA LYS A 156 -19.21 -0.11 0.86
C LYS A 156 -18.43 -1.08 1.74
N ALA A 157 -17.13 -0.86 1.90
CA ALA A 157 -16.26 -1.72 2.71
C ALA A 157 -15.23 -0.91 3.49
N ILE A 158 -14.61 -1.52 4.50
CA ILE A 158 -13.33 -1.07 5.04
C ILE A 158 -12.26 -1.56 4.09
N ILE A 159 -11.40 -0.66 3.61
CA ILE A 159 -10.28 -1.01 2.74
C ILE A 159 -9.00 -0.93 3.55
N ALA A 160 -8.31 -2.03 3.70
CA ALA A 160 -7.11 -2.10 4.53
C ALA A 160 -5.95 -2.73 3.75
N GLY A 161 -4.75 -2.18 3.90
CA GLY A 161 -3.61 -2.71 3.16
C GLY A 161 -2.26 -2.19 3.62
N PHE A 162 -1.22 -2.74 3.01
CA PHE A 162 0.16 -2.29 3.15
C PHE A 162 0.82 -2.21 1.77
N ASP A 163 1.87 -1.43 1.63
CA ASP A 163 2.61 -1.23 0.36
C ASP A 163 1.68 -0.79 -0.80
N TRP A 164 1.59 -1.54 -1.92
CA TRP A 164 0.64 -1.23 -2.99
C TRP A 164 -0.82 -1.26 -2.51
N GLY A 165 -1.13 -2.16 -1.58
CA GLY A 165 -2.46 -2.25 -0.98
C GLY A 165 -2.84 -1.03 -0.16
N ALA A 166 -1.92 -0.46 0.61
CA ALA A 166 -2.13 0.79 1.33
C ALA A 166 -2.32 1.97 0.35
N ARG A 167 -1.48 2.06 -0.68
CA ARG A 167 -1.66 3.06 -1.74
C ARG A 167 -3.01 2.92 -2.43
N THR A 168 -3.44 1.70 -2.70
CA THR A 168 -4.75 1.43 -3.29
C THR A 168 -5.88 1.89 -2.37
N ALA A 169 -5.78 1.64 -1.06
CA ALA A 169 -6.76 2.13 -0.08
C ALA A 169 -6.83 3.66 -0.04
N ASP A 170 -5.68 4.34 -0.04
CA ASP A 170 -5.61 5.80 -0.09
C ASP A 170 -6.25 6.36 -1.38
N ILE A 171 -5.96 5.75 -2.53
CA ILE A 171 -6.52 6.14 -3.83
C ILE A 171 -8.03 5.94 -3.85
N MET A 172 -8.53 4.81 -3.35
CA MET A 172 -9.96 4.55 -3.25
C MET A 172 -10.66 5.56 -2.36
N ALA A 173 -10.06 5.90 -1.21
CA ALA A 173 -10.61 6.89 -0.28
C ALA A 173 -10.69 8.30 -0.88
N VAL A 174 -9.84 8.63 -1.84
CA VAL A 174 -9.86 9.91 -2.56
C VAL A 174 -10.83 9.90 -3.75
N LEU A 175 -10.78 8.85 -4.56
CA LEU A 175 -11.52 8.80 -5.82
C LEU A 175 -12.97 8.33 -5.65
N TRP A 176 -13.22 7.44 -4.68
CA TRP A 176 -14.53 6.84 -4.38
C TRP A 176 -14.77 6.79 -2.86
N PRO A 177 -14.81 7.94 -2.15
CA PRO A 177 -14.98 7.97 -0.69
C PRO A 177 -16.29 7.30 -0.25
N GLU A 178 -17.33 7.32 -1.08
CA GLU A 178 -18.61 6.66 -0.83
C GLU A 178 -18.50 5.13 -0.77
N ARG A 179 -17.45 4.55 -1.39
CA ARG A 179 -17.19 3.12 -1.38
C ARG A 179 -16.37 2.68 -0.15
N CYS A 180 -15.77 3.64 0.58
CA CYS A 180 -14.91 3.40 1.72
C CYS A 180 -15.63 3.75 3.02
N LYS A 181 -15.92 2.75 3.87
CA LYS A 181 -16.42 2.98 5.23
C LYS A 181 -15.33 3.56 6.14
N GLY A 182 -14.12 3.16 5.91
CA GLY A 182 -12.88 3.62 6.52
C GLY A 182 -11.71 2.95 5.85
N ILE A 183 -10.50 3.42 6.13
CA ILE A 183 -9.28 2.78 5.63
C ILE A 183 -8.27 2.51 6.74
N VAL A 184 -7.49 1.43 6.56
CA VAL A 184 -6.26 1.17 7.31
C VAL A 184 -5.10 1.16 6.32
N SER A 185 -4.17 2.11 6.47
CA SER A 185 -3.05 2.31 5.55
C SER A 185 -1.72 2.19 6.28
N VAL A 186 -0.95 1.15 5.98
CA VAL A 186 0.42 1.00 6.52
C VAL A 186 1.35 1.92 5.75
N SER A 187 2.22 2.63 6.48
CA SER A 187 3.16 3.64 6.00
C SER A 187 2.53 4.97 5.53
N GLY A 188 1.26 5.19 5.88
CA GLY A 188 0.62 6.49 5.82
C GLY A 188 0.05 6.89 4.45
N TYR A 189 0.22 8.15 4.05
CA TYR A 189 -0.29 8.68 2.79
C TYR A 189 0.66 8.36 1.63
N LEU A 190 0.25 7.45 0.74
CA LEU A 190 1.10 6.89 -0.31
C LEU A 190 0.72 7.32 -1.74
N ILE A 191 -0.17 8.30 -1.88
CA ILE A 191 -0.52 8.86 -3.19
C ILE A 191 0.65 9.68 -3.71
N GLY A 192 1.10 9.37 -4.91
CA GLY A 192 2.16 10.09 -5.63
C GLY A 192 1.77 10.31 -7.09
N SER A 193 2.63 10.99 -7.83
CA SER A 193 2.48 11.25 -9.26
C SER A 193 3.77 10.94 -10.01
N GLN A 194 3.69 10.76 -11.33
CA GLN A 194 4.88 10.63 -12.16
C GLN A 194 5.80 11.86 -12.05
N GLU A 195 5.22 13.06 -11.94
CA GLU A 195 6.01 14.29 -11.83
C GLU A 195 6.84 14.32 -10.54
N SER A 196 6.24 13.89 -9.41
CA SER A 196 7.00 13.76 -8.16
C SER A 196 8.03 12.63 -8.21
N GLY A 197 7.73 11.55 -8.92
CA GLY A 197 8.62 10.39 -9.08
C GLY A 197 9.85 10.64 -9.95
N LYS A 198 9.84 11.68 -10.80
CA LYS A 198 10.99 12.11 -11.61
C LYS A 198 12.02 12.92 -10.81
N LEU A 199 11.67 13.34 -9.60
CA LEU A 199 12.53 14.20 -8.78
C LEU A 199 13.47 13.35 -7.92
N PRO A 200 14.76 13.70 -7.85
CA PRO A 200 15.73 12.94 -7.08
C PRO A 200 15.46 13.08 -5.57
N LEU A 201 15.65 11.99 -4.87
CA LEU A 201 15.59 11.94 -3.40
C LEU A 201 17.00 12.07 -2.80
N PRO A 202 17.11 12.31 -1.48
CA PRO A 202 18.40 12.24 -0.80
C PRO A 202 19.06 10.87 -0.99
N PRO A 203 20.40 10.77 -1.13
CA PRO A 203 21.11 9.54 -1.47
C PRO A 203 20.76 8.31 -0.60
N LYS A 204 20.47 8.52 0.69
CA LYS A 204 20.08 7.44 1.60
C LYS A 204 18.70 6.85 1.23
N ALA A 205 17.75 7.68 0.83
CA ALA A 205 16.43 7.23 0.38
C ALA A 205 16.53 6.53 -0.98
N GLU A 206 17.36 7.07 -1.90
CA GLU A 206 17.64 6.42 -3.19
C GLU A 206 18.26 5.03 -2.99
N LEU A 207 19.19 4.89 -2.05
CA LEU A 207 19.79 3.59 -1.72
C LEU A 207 18.74 2.58 -1.22
N GLN A 208 17.75 3.00 -0.45
CA GLN A 208 16.69 2.12 0.01
C GLN A 208 15.76 1.67 -1.13
N TRP A 209 15.60 2.52 -2.16
CA TRP A 209 14.79 2.22 -3.34
C TRP A 209 15.61 1.79 -4.56
N TRP A 210 16.83 1.27 -4.36
CA TRP A 210 17.76 0.83 -5.40
C TRP A 210 17.11 -0.03 -6.49
N TYR A 211 16.16 -0.88 -6.11
CA TYR A 211 15.49 -1.79 -7.01
C TYR A 211 14.64 -1.09 -8.07
N GLN A 212 14.14 0.11 -7.82
CA GLN A 212 13.41 0.90 -8.82
C GLN A 212 14.32 1.28 -9.99
N TYR A 213 15.58 1.64 -9.71
CA TYR A 213 16.57 1.94 -10.76
C TYR A 213 17.03 0.66 -11.48
N TYR A 214 17.11 -0.44 -10.76
CA TYR A 214 17.36 -1.74 -11.38
C TYR A 214 16.25 -2.08 -12.37
N PHE A 215 15.00 -1.92 -11.99
CA PHE A 215 13.82 -2.16 -12.83
C PHE A 215 13.67 -1.16 -13.99
N ALA A 216 14.26 0.02 -13.90
CA ALA A 216 14.29 1.00 -14.98
C ALA A 216 15.04 0.48 -16.23
N THR A 217 15.96 -0.50 -16.06
CA THR A 217 16.80 -1.05 -17.12
C THR A 217 16.26 -2.37 -17.66
N GLU A 218 16.62 -2.72 -18.92
CA GLU A 218 16.31 -4.05 -19.46
C GLU A 218 17.08 -5.16 -18.73
N ARG A 219 18.29 -4.88 -18.24
CA ARG A 219 19.02 -5.80 -17.37
C ARG A 219 18.22 -6.12 -16.10
N GLY A 220 17.60 -5.12 -15.50
CA GLY A 220 16.78 -5.29 -14.30
C GLY A 220 15.51 -6.09 -14.58
N ARG A 221 14.83 -5.83 -15.69
CA ARG A 221 13.68 -6.62 -16.12
C ARG A 221 14.05 -8.09 -16.29
N ALA A 222 15.11 -8.37 -17.07
CA ALA A 222 15.56 -9.74 -17.32
C ALA A 222 16.07 -10.43 -16.04
N GLY A 223 16.70 -9.67 -15.14
CA GLY A 223 17.18 -10.17 -13.85
C GLY A 223 16.02 -10.55 -12.93
N TYR A 224 14.97 -9.70 -12.85
CA TYR A 224 13.78 -10.01 -12.06
C TYR A 224 13.01 -11.21 -12.64
N GLU A 225 12.86 -11.29 -13.94
CA GLU A 225 12.25 -12.44 -14.61
C GLU A 225 12.95 -13.75 -14.27
N LYS A 226 14.28 -13.74 -14.27
CA LYS A 226 15.11 -14.94 -14.01
C LYS A 226 15.18 -15.32 -12.54
N TYR A 227 15.28 -14.33 -11.64
CA TYR A 227 15.60 -14.52 -10.22
C TYR A 227 14.51 -13.95 -9.30
N ARG A 228 13.24 -13.88 -9.74
CA ARG A 228 12.18 -13.18 -9.01
C ARG A 228 11.96 -13.68 -7.57
N HIS A 229 12.12 -14.99 -7.33
CA HIS A 229 11.99 -15.55 -5.98
C HIS A 229 13.13 -15.07 -5.08
N ASP A 230 14.38 -15.25 -5.49
CA ASP A 230 15.55 -14.80 -4.71
C ASP A 230 15.52 -13.28 -4.48
N PHE A 231 15.15 -12.53 -5.53
CA PHE A 231 15.02 -11.09 -5.47
C PHE A 231 13.96 -10.68 -4.46
N SER A 232 12.79 -11.27 -4.51
CA SER A 232 11.66 -10.98 -3.61
C SER A 232 12.01 -11.35 -2.17
N LYS A 233 12.71 -12.46 -1.94
CA LYS A 233 13.19 -12.86 -0.62
C LYS A 233 14.18 -11.85 -0.03
N LEU A 234 15.10 -11.35 -0.87
CA LEU A 234 16.01 -10.27 -0.47
C LEU A 234 15.24 -9.00 -0.08
N ILE A 235 14.20 -8.62 -0.85
CA ILE A 235 13.35 -7.47 -0.47
C ILE A 235 12.68 -7.70 0.88
N TRP A 236 12.13 -8.88 1.16
CA TRP A 236 11.54 -9.20 2.47
C TRP A 236 12.55 -9.02 3.61
N GLN A 237 13.78 -9.53 3.43
CA GLN A 237 14.85 -9.42 4.43
C GLN A 237 15.26 -7.97 4.69
N LEU A 238 15.31 -7.14 3.64
CA LEU A 238 15.66 -5.72 3.75
C LEU A 238 14.52 -4.89 4.34
N ALA A 239 13.28 -5.20 3.97
CA ALA A 239 12.09 -4.46 4.40
C ALA A 239 11.64 -4.83 5.82
N SER A 240 11.89 -6.08 6.26
CA SER A 240 11.56 -6.58 7.60
C SER A 240 12.81 -7.20 8.27
N PRO A 241 13.84 -6.39 8.58
CA PRO A 241 15.16 -6.91 8.99
C PRO A 241 15.19 -7.63 10.33
N LYS A 242 14.15 -7.48 11.14
CA LYS A 242 14.01 -8.18 12.44
C LYS A 242 13.03 -9.36 12.39
N TRP A 243 12.35 -9.53 11.25
CA TRP A 243 11.41 -10.64 11.10
C TRP A 243 12.14 -11.92 10.69
N ASN A 244 12.12 -12.92 11.57
CA ASN A 244 12.71 -14.22 11.31
C ASN A 244 11.69 -15.17 10.67
N PHE A 245 11.35 -14.95 9.40
CA PHE A 245 10.50 -15.85 8.62
C PHE A 245 11.30 -17.05 8.10
N ASP A 246 10.65 -18.21 8.03
CA ASP A 246 11.24 -19.42 7.43
C ASP A 246 10.98 -19.49 5.91
N ASP A 247 11.69 -20.40 5.26
CA ASP A 247 11.57 -20.61 3.81
C ASP A 247 10.14 -21.01 3.42
N ALA A 248 9.49 -21.85 4.22
CA ALA A 248 8.12 -22.29 3.95
C ALA A 248 7.12 -21.13 3.98
N THR A 249 7.31 -20.14 4.85
CA THR A 249 6.51 -18.93 4.91
C THR A 249 6.71 -18.08 3.64
N PHE A 250 7.95 -17.88 3.21
CA PHE A 250 8.25 -17.16 1.98
C PHE A 250 7.73 -17.91 0.75
N ASP A 251 8.00 -19.21 0.63
CA ASP A 251 7.66 -20.02 -0.54
C ASP A 251 6.15 -20.06 -0.81
N ARG A 252 5.32 -20.03 0.24
CA ARG A 252 3.85 -19.91 0.08
C ARG A 252 3.45 -18.66 -0.68
N SER A 253 4.04 -17.53 -0.35
CA SER A 253 3.78 -16.26 -1.05
C SER A 253 4.47 -16.22 -2.41
N ALA A 254 5.69 -16.75 -2.50
CA ALA A 254 6.48 -16.73 -3.73
C ALA A 254 5.81 -17.48 -4.88
N ALA A 255 5.02 -18.52 -4.60
CA ALA A 255 4.22 -19.22 -5.60
C ALA A 255 3.26 -18.29 -6.37
N SER A 256 2.83 -17.18 -5.77
CA SER A 256 1.96 -16.20 -6.43
C SER A 256 2.70 -15.37 -7.49
N PHE A 257 4.02 -15.27 -7.40
CA PHE A 257 4.87 -14.54 -8.35
C PHE A 257 5.09 -15.31 -9.67
N ASP A 258 4.69 -16.59 -9.73
CA ASP A 258 4.69 -17.40 -10.95
C ASP A 258 3.53 -17.08 -11.88
N ASN A 259 2.68 -16.11 -11.50
CA ASN A 259 1.68 -15.55 -12.40
C ASN A 259 2.36 -15.01 -13.67
N PRO A 260 1.88 -15.37 -14.88
CA PRO A 260 2.54 -15.00 -16.15
C PRO A 260 2.63 -13.49 -16.38
N ASP A 261 1.74 -12.70 -15.76
CA ASP A 261 1.72 -11.25 -15.91
C ASP A 261 2.54 -10.53 -14.81
N HIS A 262 3.06 -11.27 -13.81
CA HIS A 262 3.69 -10.68 -12.61
C HIS A 262 4.86 -9.76 -12.94
N VAL A 263 5.81 -10.22 -13.73
CA VAL A 263 7.00 -9.45 -14.09
C VAL A 263 6.62 -8.18 -14.86
N ALA A 264 5.73 -8.31 -15.84
CA ALA A 264 5.28 -7.16 -16.64
C ALA A 264 4.62 -6.10 -15.75
N ILE A 265 3.71 -6.50 -14.86
CA ILE A 265 2.99 -5.59 -13.95
C ILE A 265 3.95 -4.93 -12.96
N ALA A 266 4.84 -5.69 -12.31
CA ALA A 266 5.78 -5.16 -11.34
C ALA A 266 6.76 -4.16 -11.99
N ILE A 267 7.36 -4.52 -13.11
CA ILE A 267 8.28 -3.65 -13.86
C ILE A 267 7.55 -2.38 -14.33
N HIS A 268 6.33 -2.52 -14.86
CA HIS A 268 5.55 -1.37 -15.31
C HIS A 268 5.23 -0.42 -14.14
N ASN A 269 4.83 -0.93 -12.96
CA ASN A 269 4.52 -0.08 -11.81
C ASN A 269 5.71 0.82 -11.43
N TYR A 270 6.91 0.24 -11.32
CA TYR A 270 8.09 1.01 -10.91
C TYR A 270 8.61 1.93 -12.01
N ARG A 271 8.55 1.52 -13.28
CA ARG A 271 8.88 2.40 -14.41
C ARG A 271 7.89 3.57 -14.52
N TRP A 272 6.59 3.30 -14.38
CA TRP A 272 5.58 4.35 -14.40
C TRP A 272 5.82 5.38 -13.28
N ARG A 273 6.13 4.93 -12.07
CA ARG A 273 6.43 5.81 -10.93
C ARG A 273 7.63 6.73 -11.17
N LEU A 274 8.61 6.27 -11.91
CA LEU A 274 9.79 7.05 -12.31
C LEU A 274 9.57 7.89 -13.58
N GLY A 275 8.39 7.84 -14.18
CA GLY A 275 8.10 8.52 -15.45
C GLY A 275 8.77 7.89 -16.66
N LEU A 276 9.13 6.60 -16.58
CA LEU A 276 9.83 5.84 -17.62
C LEU A 276 8.91 4.89 -18.40
N ALA A 277 7.62 4.87 -18.08
CA ALA A 277 6.59 4.12 -18.79
C ALA A 277 5.31 4.94 -18.86
N GLU A 278 4.64 4.85 -20.01
CA GLU A 278 3.32 5.47 -20.20
C GLU A 278 2.26 4.71 -19.41
N GLY A 279 1.26 5.42 -18.91
CA GLY A 279 0.04 4.84 -18.36
C GLY A 279 -0.94 4.43 -19.46
N GLU A 280 -2.03 3.80 -19.08
CA GLU A 280 -3.15 3.52 -19.98
C GLU A 280 -4.07 4.75 -20.01
N PRO A 281 -4.33 5.38 -21.20
CA PRO A 281 -5.01 6.65 -21.28
C PRO A 281 -6.39 6.73 -20.60
N LYS A 282 -7.08 5.60 -20.47
CA LYS A 282 -8.37 5.55 -19.77
C LYS A 282 -8.29 5.91 -18.28
N TYR A 283 -7.09 5.92 -17.69
CA TYR A 283 -6.86 6.30 -16.30
C TYR A 283 -6.27 7.70 -16.12
N ASP A 284 -5.98 8.44 -17.22
CA ASP A 284 -5.29 9.74 -17.15
C ASP A 284 -6.02 10.76 -16.28
N ASP A 285 -7.35 10.81 -16.34
CA ASP A 285 -8.12 11.74 -15.51
C ASP A 285 -8.09 11.38 -14.02
N LEU A 286 -7.98 10.10 -13.69
CA LEU A 286 -7.79 9.65 -12.32
C LEU A 286 -6.40 10.04 -11.82
N GLU A 287 -5.37 9.80 -12.62
CA GLU A 287 -3.98 10.14 -12.26
C GLU A 287 -3.78 11.67 -12.14
N LYS A 288 -4.44 12.50 -12.98
CA LYS A 288 -4.44 13.96 -12.83
C LYS A 288 -5.02 14.38 -11.47
N ARG A 289 -6.15 13.81 -11.08
CA ARG A 289 -6.76 14.09 -9.76
C ARG A 289 -5.85 13.68 -8.62
N LEU A 290 -5.18 12.53 -8.72
CA LEU A 290 -4.25 12.04 -7.72
C LEU A 290 -2.96 12.89 -7.64
N ALA A 291 -2.50 13.44 -8.77
CA ALA A 291 -1.33 14.31 -8.83
C ALA A 291 -1.49 15.61 -8.03
N GLU A 292 -2.72 16.05 -7.77
CA GLU A 292 -3.02 17.19 -6.88
C GLU A 292 -2.78 16.86 -5.40
N ALA A 293 -2.43 15.61 -5.09
CA ALA A 293 -2.25 15.11 -3.73
C ALA A 293 -3.42 15.47 -2.79
N PRO A 294 -4.67 15.09 -3.14
CA PRO A 294 -5.87 15.49 -2.43
C PRO A 294 -5.90 14.93 -1.00
N VAL A 295 -6.75 15.53 -0.16
CA VAL A 295 -6.96 15.06 1.21
C VAL A 295 -7.88 13.84 1.25
N ILE A 296 -7.72 13.00 2.26
CA ILE A 296 -8.58 11.86 2.56
C ILE A 296 -9.56 12.28 3.65
N THR A 297 -10.85 12.15 3.37
CA THR A 297 -11.94 12.59 4.27
C THR A 297 -12.60 11.44 5.03
N VAL A 298 -12.41 10.21 4.59
CA VAL A 298 -12.98 9.03 5.26
C VAL A 298 -12.23 8.71 6.56
N PRO A 299 -12.87 8.04 7.53
CA PRO A 299 -12.21 7.57 8.74
C PRO A 299 -10.95 6.76 8.41
N THR A 300 -9.84 7.09 9.04
CA THR A 300 -8.54 6.50 8.70
C THR A 300 -7.70 6.16 9.93
N ILE A 301 -7.12 4.96 9.92
CA ILE A 301 -6.02 4.61 10.82
C ILE A 301 -4.78 4.32 9.96
N THR A 302 -3.71 5.10 10.16
CA THR A 302 -2.40 4.77 9.61
C THR A 302 -1.58 3.95 10.61
N MET A 303 -0.76 3.05 10.11
CA MET A 303 0.08 2.18 10.95
C MET A 303 1.52 2.19 10.46
N GLU A 304 2.45 1.98 11.40
CA GLU A 304 3.87 1.78 11.09
C GLU A 304 4.48 0.77 12.04
N GLY A 305 5.42 -0.04 11.54
CA GLY A 305 6.24 -0.94 12.34
C GLY A 305 7.55 -0.26 12.76
N ASP A 306 7.98 -0.46 14.00
CA ASP A 306 9.20 0.17 14.56
C ASP A 306 10.50 -0.34 13.94
N ALA A 307 10.44 -1.39 13.14
CA ALA A 307 11.58 -1.97 12.42
C ALA A 307 11.35 -2.03 10.89
N ASN A 308 10.44 -1.20 10.34
CA ASN A 308 10.22 -1.14 8.91
C ASN A 308 11.50 -0.64 8.21
N GLY A 309 12.12 -1.51 7.41
CA GLY A 309 13.32 -1.21 6.62
C GLY A 309 13.02 -0.56 5.27
N ALA A 310 11.75 -0.56 4.83
CA ALA A 310 11.34 0.14 3.62
C ALA A 310 11.22 1.65 3.87
N PRO A 311 11.49 2.50 2.87
CA PRO A 311 11.32 3.94 3.03
C PRO A 311 9.85 4.29 3.33
N HIS A 312 9.65 5.05 4.39
CA HIS A 312 8.34 5.56 4.78
C HIS A 312 8.47 6.99 5.35
N PRO A 313 7.48 7.86 5.14
CA PRO A 313 7.51 9.20 5.67
C PRO A 313 7.18 9.22 7.18
N ASP A 314 7.72 10.21 7.88
CA ASP A 314 7.31 10.47 9.26
C ASP A 314 5.82 10.86 9.33
N PRO A 315 5.04 10.36 10.31
CA PRO A 315 3.62 10.67 10.43
C PRO A 315 3.29 12.18 10.44
N SER A 316 4.15 13.02 11.01
CA SER A 316 3.96 14.47 11.01
C SER A 316 3.96 15.10 9.61
N ALA A 317 4.64 14.46 8.66
CA ALA A 317 4.71 14.94 7.28
C ALA A 317 3.38 14.78 6.52
N TYR A 318 2.57 13.79 6.87
CA TYR A 318 1.36 13.47 6.13
C TYR A 318 0.06 13.55 6.95
N ALA A 319 0.10 13.65 8.28
CA ALA A 319 -1.10 13.61 9.14
C ALA A 319 -2.20 14.59 8.69
N LYS A 320 -1.82 15.79 8.25
CA LYS A 320 -2.76 16.82 7.75
C LYS A 320 -3.45 16.45 6.42
N LYS A 321 -3.02 15.38 5.77
CA LYS A 321 -3.71 14.85 4.57
C LYS A 321 -4.97 14.07 4.91
N PHE A 322 -5.13 13.68 6.17
CA PHE A 322 -6.31 13.00 6.68
C PHE A 322 -7.17 14.03 7.45
N THR A 323 -8.28 14.44 6.85
CA THR A 323 -9.17 15.49 7.41
C THR A 323 -10.43 14.92 8.03
N GLY A 324 -10.70 13.62 7.87
CA GLY A 324 -11.71 12.87 8.60
C GLY A 324 -11.25 12.49 10.03
N LYS A 325 -11.98 11.58 10.68
CA LYS A 325 -11.50 10.98 11.93
C LYS A 325 -10.21 10.21 11.66
N TYR A 326 -9.15 10.56 12.34
CA TYR A 326 -7.80 10.06 12.07
C TYR A 326 -7.08 9.63 13.33
N ALA A 327 -6.37 8.50 13.23
CA ALA A 327 -5.40 8.07 14.24
C ALA A 327 -4.16 7.47 13.55
N HIS A 328 -3.02 7.56 14.23
CA HIS A 328 -1.79 6.87 13.85
C HIS A 328 -1.40 5.87 14.94
N ARG A 329 -0.86 4.71 14.52
CA ARG A 329 -0.38 3.66 15.42
C ARG A 329 1.02 3.23 15.04
N ASN A 330 1.94 3.35 15.99
CA ASN A 330 3.27 2.75 15.87
C ASN A 330 3.26 1.38 16.58
N ILE A 331 3.59 0.32 15.85
CA ILE A 331 3.61 -1.05 16.38
C ILE A 331 5.04 -1.40 16.72
N THR A 332 5.29 -1.66 18.00
CA THR A 332 6.61 -1.94 18.53
C THR A 332 6.86 -3.44 18.70
N GLY A 333 8.12 -3.84 18.87
CA GLY A 333 8.52 -5.23 19.05
C GLY A 333 9.33 -5.78 17.88
N GLY A 334 9.84 -4.91 17.01
CA GLY A 334 10.64 -5.31 15.86
C GLY A 334 9.81 -5.62 14.63
N VAL A 335 8.61 -5.05 14.54
CA VAL A 335 7.68 -5.22 13.41
C VAL A 335 8.20 -4.46 12.20
N GLY A 336 8.31 -5.15 11.07
CA GLY A 336 8.81 -4.62 9.81
C GLY A 336 7.72 -4.19 8.86
N HIS A 337 8.00 -4.34 7.56
CA HIS A 337 7.15 -3.84 6.48
C HIS A 337 5.88 -4.67 6.27
N ASN A 338 5.97 -5.99 6.43
CA ASN A 338 4.81 -6.90 6.30
C ASN A 338 3.99 -6.92 7.60
N LEU A 339 3.61 -5.74 8.06
CA LEU A 339 2.94 -5.53 9.34
C LEU A 339 1.71 -6.44 9.54
N PRO A 340 0.83 -6.70 8.55
CA PRO A 340 -0.30 -7.60 8.77
C PRO A 340 0.11 -9.05 9.08
N GLN A 341 1.24 -9.53 8.57
CA GLN A 341 1.74 -10.87 8.88
C GLN A 341 2.60 -10.90 10.15
N GLU A 342 3.33 -9.82 10.42
CA GLU A 342 4.21 -9.70 11.58
C GLU A 342 3.45 -9.35 12.87
N ALA A 343 2.33 -8.64 12.76
CA ALA A 343 1.49 -8.18 13.87
C ALA A 343 -0.02 -8.29 13.54
N PRO A 344 -0.55 -9.49 13.24
CA PRO A 344 -1.90 -9.67 12.71
C PRO A 344 -2.99 -9.16 13.65
N GLU A 345 -2.86 -9.35 14.96
CA GLU A 345 -3.82 -8.87 15.95
C GLU A 345 -3.90 -7.34 15.97
N ALA A 346 -2.74 -6.67 15.87
CA ALA A 346 -2.70 -5.21 15.85
C ALA A 346 -3.33 -4.65 14.57
N PHE A 347 -3.10 -5.31 13.42
CA PHE A 347 -3.71 -4.93 12.15
C PHE A 347 -5.22 -5.17 12.17
N ALA A 348 -5.67 -6.35 12.58
CA ALA A 348 -7.10 -6.66 12.70
C ALA A 348 -7.81 -5.69 13.66
N LYS A 349 -7.19 -5.38 14.80
CA LYS A 349 -7.73 -4.37 15.72
C LYS A 349 -7.87 -3.00 15.06
N ALA A 350 -6.95 -2.58 14.21
CA ALA A 350 -7.07 -1.32 13.48
C ALA A 350 -8.28 -1.32 12.53
N VAL A 351 -8.56 -2.45 11.86
CA VAL A 351 -9.74 -2.61 11.01
C VAL A 351 -11.03 -2.50 11.82
N VAL A 352 -11.11 -3.15 12.98
CA VAL A 352 -12.28 -3.08 13.87
C VAL A 352 -12.47 -1.67 14.42
N ASP A 353 -11.39 -1.01 14.83
CA ASP A 353 -11.46 0.32 15.44
C ASP A 353 -11.82 1.41 14.41
N VAL A 354 -11.33 1.35 13.19
CA VAL A 354 -11.73 2.30 12.14
C VAL A 354 -13.21 2.16 11.77
N ASP A 355 -13.74 0.94 11.82
CA ASP A 355 -15.18 0.68 11.65
C ASP A 355 -16.03 1.31 12.77
N ALA A 356 -15.47 1.37 13.97
CA ALA A 356 -16.15 1.96 15.12
C ALA A 356 -16.05 3.50 15.17
N PHE A 357 -15.23 4.14 14.34
CA PHE A 357 -15.06 5.60 14.36
C PHE A 357 -16.37 6.36 14.10
N ASP A 358 -17.28 5.82 13.30
CA ASP A 358 -18.56 6.45 12.96
C ASP A 358 -19.72 5.97 13.83
N ARG A 359 -19.47 5.07 14.79
CA ARG A 359 -20.51 4.67 15.76
C ARG A 359 -20.62 5.78 16.83
N PRO A 360 -21.85 6.16 17.20
CA PRO A 360 -22.08 7.17 18.23
C PRO A 360 -21.56 6.74 19.59
#